data_b116bfb6506c2b935a53bda06c698b88
#
_entry.id   b116bfb6506c2b935a53bda06c698b88
#
_cell.length_a   1.000
_cell.length_b   1.000
_cell.length_c   1.000
_cell.angle_alpha   90.00
_cell.angle_beta   90.00
_cell.angle_gamma   90.00
#
_symmetry.space_group_name_H-M   'P 1'
#
loop_
_entity.id
_entity.type
_entity.pdbx_description
1 polymer ?
#
loop_
_entity_poly.entity_id
_entity_poly.type
_entity_poly.pdbx_seq_one_letter_code
_entity_poly.pdbx_strand_id
1 'polypeptide(L)'
;MWTKRRHKIIVALVKPLFKIIGFFKFGYRYKKYKLNKKEAYIIVSNHQTVFDHFMYGLAFNRNLYYIATEDIFSMGFLSKLLKFAVAPIPKSKSMRDSQTVRISMQVVKEKGVIMVSPEGNRTYSGETAYIDPAIAKFVKLLKVTLIIFNITGGYGVHP
;
A
#
# COMPACT_ATOMS: atom_id res chain seq x y z
N MET A 1 -6.93 13.52 -12.11
CA MET A 1 -5.48 13.76 -12.22
C MET A 1 -4.81 13.27 -10.95
N TRP A 2 -3.87 12.32 -11.04
CA TRP A 2 -3.14 11.79 -9.89
C TRP A 2 -2.09 12.80 -9.42
N THR A 3 -2.11 13.22 -8.13
CA THR A 3 -1.26 14.30 -7.63
C THR A 3 -0.34 13.81 -6.51
N LYS A 4 0.95 13.76 -6.78
CA LYS A 4 2.02 13.22 -5.95
C LYS A 4 2.44 14.08 -4.76
N ARG A 5 2.32 15.41 -4.83
CA ARG A 5 3.06 16.31 -3.91
C ARG A 5 2.51 16.42 -2.50
N ARG A 6 1.21 16.31 -2.31
CA ARG A 6 0.53 16.50 -1.02
C ARG A 6 0.69 15.31 -0.08
N HIS A 7 0.86 14.15 -0.64
CA HIS A 7 1.10 12.89 0.02
C HIS A 7 2.25 12.92 1.06
N LYS A 8 3.37 13.59 0.78
CA LYS A 8 4.54 13.58 1.67
C LYS A 8 4.29 14.32 2.99
N ILE A 9 3.65 15.48 2.95
CA ILE A 9 3.43 16.33 4.13
C ILE A 9 2.41 15.66 5.05
N ILE A 10 1.29 15.23 4.51
CA ILE A 10 0.22 14.63 5.31
C ILE A 10 0.66 13.33 5.94
N VAL A 11 1.36 12.46 5.18
CA VAL A 11 1.91 11.22 5.74
C VAL A 11 2.93 11.50 6.84
N ALA A 12 3.76 12.54 6.71
CA ALA A 12 4.72 12.92 7.76
C ALA A 12 4.03 13.36 9.06
N LEU A 13 2.90 14.09 8.95
CA LEU A 13 2.11 14.53 10.11
C LEU A 13 1.34 13.39 10.77
N VAL A 14 0.78 12.49 9.97
CA VAL A 14 -0.08 11.39 10.45
C VAL A 14 0.71 10.20 10.98
N LYS A 15 1.91 9.97 10.46
CA LYS A 15 2.76 8.83 10.83
C LYS A 15 3.06 8.71 12.33
N PRO A 16 3.41 9.77 13.08
CA PRO A 16 3.61 9.70 14.53
C PRO A 16 2.36 9.26 15.29
N LEU A 17 1.19 9.79 14.89
CA LEU A 17 -0.08 9.43 15.50
C LEU A 17 -0.38 7.93 15.31
N PHE A 18 -0.23 7.41 14.10
CA PHE A 18 -0.42 5.99 13.83
C PHE A 18 0.60 5.09 14.52
N LYS A 19 1.80 5.58 14.78
CA LYS A 19 2.79 4.86 15.59
C LYS A 19 2.29 4.66 17.03
N ILE A 20 1.73 5.70 17.64
CA ILE A 20 1.18 5.67 19.01
C ILE A 20 -0.02 4.71 19.05
N ILE A 21 -1.00 4.90 18.15
CA ILE A 21 -2.19 4.04 18.06
C ILE A 21 -1.80 2.58 17.78
N GLY A 22 -0.88 2.34 16.85
CA GLY A 22 -0.40 1.00 16.51
C GLY A 22 0.21 0.29 17.69
N PHE A 23 1.00 0.99 18.49
CA PHE A 23 1.62 0.42 19.68
C PHE A 23 0.61 0.12 20.80
N PHE A 24 -0.20 1.12 21.18
CA PHE A 24 -1.10 0.98 22.37
C PHE A 24 -2.36 0.17 22.06
N LYS A 25 -2.95 0.35 20.88
CA LYS A 25 -4.21 -0.32 20.53
C LYS A 25 -4.00 -1.73 19.98
N PHE A 26 -2.93 -1.94 19.18
CA PHE A 26 -2.71 -3.19 18.45
C PHE A 26 -1.46 -3.96 18.90
N GLY A 27 -0.66 -3.43 19.83
CA GLY A 27 0.61 -4.04 20.21
C GLY A 27 1.59 -4.18 19.04
N TYR A 28 1.42 -3.35 18.00
CA TYR A 28 2.15 -3.47 16.75
C TYR A 28 3.64 -3.25 16.96
N ARG A 29 4.44 -4.26 16.62
CA ARG A 29 5.90 -4.23 16.64
C ARG A 29 6.42 -4.40 15.22
N TYR A 30 7.41 -3.62 14.83
CA TYR A 30 7.96 -3.68 13.49
C TYR A 30 9.45 -3.37 13.46
N LYS A 31 10.14 -4.00 12.51
CA LYS A 31 11.50 -3.63 12.15
C LYS A 31 11.48 -2.53 11.10
N LYS A 32 12.30 -1.50 11.28
CA LYS A 32 12.44 -0.45 10.27
C LYS A 32 13.35 -0.90 9.14
N TYR A 33 12.89 -0.72 7.92
CA TYR A 33 13.62 -0.99 6.70
C TYR A 33 14.03 0.31 6.03
N LYS A 34 15.33 0.45 5.73
CA LYS A 34 15.88 1.59 4.99
C LYS A 34 15.92 1.24 3.51
N LEU A 35 15.07 1.89 2.72
CA LEU A 35 15.10 1.80 1.27
C LEU A 35 15.96 2.92 0.70
N ASN A 36 16.75 2.60 -0.34
CA ASN A 36 17.56 3.58 -1.06
C ASN A 36 16.64 4.61 -1.75
N LYS A 37 16.89 5.89 -1.53
CA LYS A 37 16.07 6.98 -2.11
C LYS A 37 16.23 7.12 -3.63
N LYS A 38 17.31 6.58 -4.18
CA LYS A 38 17.64 6.67 -5.62
C LYS A 38 17.04 5.53 -6.44
N GLU A 39 16.36 4.57 -5.80
CA GLU A 39 15.81 3.38 -6.44
C GLU A 39 14.29 3.33 -6.30
N ALA A 40 13.63 2.67 -7.25
CA ALA A 40 12.22 2.31 -7.17
C ALA A 40 12.07 0.90 -6.60
N TYR A 41 10.97 0.65 -5.90
CA TYR A 41 10.67 -0.66 -5.32
C TYR A 41 9.20 -1.00 -5.52
N ILE A 42 8.94 -2.30 -5.61
CA ILE A 42 7.60 -2.84 -5.39
C ILE A 42 7.62 -3.72 -4.15
N ILE A 43 6.71 -3.47 -3.23
CA ILE A 43 6.52 -4.24 -2.01
C ILE A 43 5.24 -5.04 -2.16
N VAL A 44 5.34 -6.34 -1.96
CA VAL A 44 4.20 -7.26 -1.95
C VAL A 44 4.00 -7.76 -0.53
N SER A 45 2.77 -7.66 -0.02
CA SER A 45 2.44 -8.09 1.34
C SER A 45 1.06 -8.70 1.40
N ASN A 46 0.86 -9.60 2.36
CA ASN A 46 -0.46 -10.13 2.72
C ASN A 46 -1.41 -9.02 3.20
N HIS A 47 -2.72 -9.28 3.21
CA HIS A 47 -3.74 -8.30 3.60
C HIS A 47 -4.71 -8.91 4.62
N GLN A 48 -4.60 -8.49 5.87
CA GLN A 48 -5.34 -9.08 6.99
C GLN A 48 -6.34 -8.09 7.64
N THR A 49 -6.04 -6.78 7.60
CA THR A 49 -6.88 -5.77 8.25
C THR A 49 -6.92 -4.46 7.47
N VAL A 50 -7.93 -3.63 7.72
CA VAL A 50 -8.04 -2.26 7.16
C VAL A 50 -6.87 -1.37 7.57
N PHE A 51 -6.19 -1.70 8.66
CA PHE A 51 -5.08 -0.92 9.21
C PHE A 51 -3.72 -1.26 8.60
N ASP A 52 -3.61 -2.32 7.81
CA ASP A 52 -2.34 -2.79 7.22
C ASP A 52 -1.58 -1.68 6.50
N HIS A 53 -2.28 -0.82 5.76
CA HIS A 53 -1.66 0.28 5.02
C HIS A 53 -0.90 1.25 5.93
N PHE A 54 -1.42 1.49 7.14
CA PHE A 54 -0.74 2.30 8.15
C PHE A 54 0.46 1.55 8.73
N MET A 55 0.30 0.26 9.02
CA MET A 55 1.35 -0.60 9.55
C MET A 55 2.53 -0.70 8.57
N TYR A 56 2.26 -0.92 7.29
CA TYR A 56 3.31 -0.88 6.25
C TYR A 56 4.02 0.46 6.21
N GLY A 57 3.25 1.56 6.25
CA GLY A 57 3.79 2.91 6.24
C GLY A 57 4.75 3.20 7.41
N LEU A 58 4.58 2.54 8.56
CA LEU A 58 5.48 2.68 9.72
C LEU A 58 6.79 1.92 9.54
N ALA A 59 6.76 0.75 8.90
CA ALA A 59 7.93 -0.12 8.74
C ALA A 59 8.99 0.45 7.78
N PHE A 60 8.59 1.27 6.81
CA PHE A 60 9.50 1.80 5.80
C PHE A 60 9.84 3.28 6.03
N ASN A 61 11.07 3.66 5.70
CA ASN A 61 11.58 5.04 5.79
C ASN A 61 11.09 5.93 4.63
N ARG A 62 10.35 5.38 3.66
CA ARG A 62 9.82 6.06 2.49
C ARG A 62 8.30 6.01 2.45
N ASN A 63 7.68 6.98 1.79
CA ASN A 63 6.25 6.95 1.55
C ASN A 63 5.91 5.90 0.50
N LEU A 64 4.84 5.15 0.75
CA LEU A 64 4.36 4.07 -0.09
C LEU A 64 3.17 4.54 -0.91
N TYR A 65 3.14 4.14 -2.18
CA TYR A 65 2.00 4.32 -3.08
C TYR A 65 1.20 3.03 -3.12
N TYR A 66 0.05 3.03 -2.49
CA TYR A 66 -0.82 1.86 -2.39
C TYR A 66 -1.64 1.70 -3.65
N ILE A 67 -1.74 0.47 -4.17
CA ILE A 67 -2.73 0.12 -5.18
C ILE A 67 -4.02 -0.20 -4.43
N ALA A 68 -5.10 0.52 -4.77
CA ALA A 68 -6.39 0.42 -4.11
C ALA A 68 -7.51 0.25 -5.12
N THR A 69 -8.48 -0.61 -4.78
CA THR A 69 -9.68 -0.81 -5.61
C THR A 69 -10.54 0.44 -5.66
N GLU A 70 -11.34 0.56 -6.73
CA GLU A 70 -12.24 1.72 -6.95
C GLU A 70 -13.24 1.92 -5.82
N ASP A 71 -13.58 0.88 -5.07
CA ASP A 71 -14.51 0.96 -3.94
C ASP A 71 -14.08 1.99 -2.87
N ILE A 72 -12.75 2.14 -2.64
CA ILE A 72 -12.22 3.19 -1.74
C ILE A 72 -12.54 4.60 -2.25
N PHE A 73 -12.78 4.74 -3.55
CA PHE A 73 -13.07 6.03 -4.17
C PHE A 73 -14.56 6.39 -4.22
N SER A 74 -15.45 5.52 -3.77
CA SER A 74 -16.91 5.72 -3.71
C SER A 74 -17.44 6.13 -2.33
N MET A 75 -16.59 6.26 -1.32
CA MET A 75 -16.96 6.56 0.08
C MET A 75 -17.18 8.07 0.35
N GLY A 76 -17.68 8.84 -0.61
CA GLY A 76 -18.04 10.25 -0.43
C GLY A 76 -16.88 11.14 0.02
N PHE A 77 -17.08 11.89 1.11
CA PHE A 77 -16.07 12.83 1.63
C PHE A 77 -14.76 12.14 2.05
N LEU A 78 -14.85 10.94 2.64
CA LEU A 78 -13.68 10.17 3.06
C LEU A 78 -12.80 9.80 1.87
N SER A 79 -13.40 9.48 0.72
CA SER A 79 -12.65 9.21 -0.53
C SER A 79 -11.86 10.43 -0.99
N LYS A 80 -12.47 11.62 -0.90
CA LYS A 80 -11.78 12.87 -1.25
C LYS A 80 -10.58 13.11 -0.35
N LEU A 81 -10.74 12.88 0.95
CA LEU A 81 -9.67 13.01 1.93
C LEU A 81 -8.55 11.99 1.68
N LEU A 82 -8.88 10.73 1.41
CA LEU A 82 -7.90 9.68 1.10
C LEU A 82 -7.14 9.95 -0.20
N LYS A 83 -7.84 10.38 -1.26
CA LYS A 83 -7.20 10.80 -2.52
C LYS A 83 -6.23 11.96 -2.30
N PHE A 84 -6.62 12.91 -1.46
CA PHE A 84 -5.81 14.07 -1.15
C PHE A 84 -4.59 13.70 -0.29
N ALA A 85 -4.80 12.88 0.75
CA ALA A 85 -3.79 12.56 1.75
C ALA A 85 -2.79 11.51 1.28
N VAL A 86 -3.25 10.44 0.63
CA VAL A 86 -2.46 9.24 0.33
C VAL A 86 -2.16 9.08 -1.15
N ALA A 87 -2.97 9.68 -2.03
CA ALA A 87 -2.87 9.56 -3.48
C ALA A 87 -2.71 8.09 -3.95
N PRO A 88 -3.66 7.19 -3.59
CA PRO A 88 -3.58 5.79 -3.95
C PRO A 88 -3.63 5.61 -5.47
N ILE A 89 -2.96 4.58 -5.97
CA ILE A 89 -3.04 4.18 -7.37
C ILE A 89 -4.36 3.44 -7.56
N PRO A 90 -5.30 3.96 -8.37
CA PRO A 90 -6.58 3.29 -8.58
C PRO A 90 -6.39 1.98 -9.34
N LYS A 91 -7.08 0.93 -8.92
CA LYS A 91 -7.18 -0.34 -9.64
C LYS A 91 -8.64 -0.60 -9.95
N SER A 92 -8.97 -0.71 -11.24
CA SER A 92 -10.27 -1.22 -11.69
C SER A 92 -10.44 -2.69 -11.33
N LYS A 93 -11.67 -3.16 -11.14
CA LYS A 93 -11.99 -4.58 -10.97
C LYS A 93 -11.64 -5.42 -12.21
N SER A 94 -11.51 -4.78 -13.36
CA SER A 94 -11.04 -5.40 -14.61
C SER A 94 -9.53 -5.58 -14.58
N MET A 95 -9.08 -6.83 -14.81
CA MET A 95 -7.65 -7.22 -14.81
C MET A 95 -6.78 -6.52 -15.87
N ARG A 96 -7.37 -5.83 -16.84
CA ARG A 96 -6.69 -5.09 -17.92
C ARG A 96 -6.67 -3.59 -17.67
N ASP A 97 -6.35 -3.19 -16.46
CA ASP A 97 -6.32 -1.77 -16.12
C ASP A 97 -5.01 -1.11 -16.58
N SER A 98 -5.03 -0.62 -17.82
CA SER A 98 -3.92 0.14 -18.41
C SER A 98 -3.61 1.42 -17.61
N GLN A 99 -4.58 1.98 -16.91
CA GLN A 99 -4.38 3.17 -16.08
C GLN A 99 -3.53 2.86 -14.85
N THR A 100 -3.82 1.77 -14.13
CA THR A 100 -2.99 1.31 -12.99
C THR A 100 -1.55 1.10 -13.41
N VAL A 101 -1.34 0.41 -14.55
CA VAL A 101 0.01 0.17 -15.10
C VAL A 101 0.72 1.48 -15.42
N ARG A 102 0.06 2.40 -16.13
CA ARG A 102 0.64 3.69 -16.51
C ARG A 102 1.05 4.53 -15.31
N ILE A 103 0.18 4.64 -14.30
CA ILE A 103 0.48 5.38 -13.07
C ILE A 103 1.64 4.71 -12.32
N SER A 104 1.63 3.37 -12.22
CA SER A 104 2.71 2.62 -11.57
C SER A 104 4.05 2.83 -12.25
N MET A 105 4.09 2.82 -13.58
CA MET A 105 5.31 3.14 -14.34
C MET A 105 5.78 4.58 -14.11
N GLN A 106 4.86 5.52 -13.94
CA GLN A 106 5.22 6.89 -13.59
C GLN A 106 5.85 6.95 -12.19
N VAL A 107 5.25 6.26 -11.20
CA VAL A 107 5.82 6.15 -9.84
C VAL A 107 7.23 5.56 -9.88
N VAL A 108 7.45 4.52 -10.68
CA VAL A 108 8.77 3.89 -10.87
C VAL A 108 9.77 4.87 -11.48
N LYS A 109 9.40 5.60 -12.53
CA LYS A 109 10.24 6.64 -13.13
C LYS A 109 10.69 7.67 -12.11
N GLU A 110 9.85 8.00 -11.16
CA GLU A 110 10.10 8.97 -10.12
C GLU A 110 10.76 8.35 -8.87
N LYS A 111 11.29 7.12 -9.00
CA LYS A 111 11.93 6.38 -7.93
C LYS A 111 10.99 6.16 -6.73
N GLY A 112 9.68 6.04 -6.96
CA GLY A 112 8.68 5.77 -5.93
C GLY A 112 8.74 4.34 -5.40
N VAL A 113 7.96 4.08 -4.35
CA VAL A 113 7.79 2.75 -3.76
C VAL A 113 6.32 2.36 -3.86
N ILE A 114 6.03 1.33 -4.63
CA ILE A 114 4.68 0.81 -4.82
C ILE A 114 4.42 -0.28 -3.79
N MET A 115 3.24 -0.29 -3.19
CA MET A 115 2.77 -1.32 -2.30
C MET A 115 1.53 -1.99 -2.87
N VAL A 116 1.53 -3.31 -2.92
CA VAL A 116 0.41 -4.10 -3.41
C VAL A 116 0.16 -5.31 -2.52
N SER A 117 -1.12 -5.57 -2.24
CA SER A 117 -1.57 -6.82 -1.62
C SER A 117 -2.13 -7.73 -2.72
N PRO A 118 -1.44 -8.83 -3.03
CA PRO A 118 -1.75 -9.67 -4.20
C PRO A 118 -3.05 -10.44 -4.05
N GLU A 119 -3.53 -10.60 -2.83
CA GLU A 119 -4.79 -11.26 -2.49
C GLU A 119 -6.03 -10.46 -2.94
N GLY A 120 -5.88 -9.15 -3.12
CA GLY A 120 -6.96 -8.27 -3.56
C GLY A 120 -8.05 -8.02 -2.52
N ASN A 121 -8.24 -8.94 -1.58
CA ASN A 121 -9.19 -8.88 -0.46
C ASN A 121 -8.47 -9.19 0.84
N ARG A 122 -9.11 -8.80 1.96
CA ARG A 122 -8.62 -9.15 3.30
C ARG A 122 -8.96 -10.60 3.62
N THR A 123 -8.06 -11.29 4.31
CA THR A 123 -8.31 -12.63 4.86
C THR A 123 -8.70 -12.50 6.33
N TYR A 124 -9.76 -13.20 6.71
CA TYR A 124 -10.27 -13.22 8.09
C TYR A 124 -9.84 -14.48 8.86
N SER A 125 -9.28 -15.46 8.16
CA SER A 125 -8.78 -16.72 8.74
C SER A 125 -7.32 -16.68 9.19
N GLY A 126 -6.58 -15.65 8.78
CA GLY A 126 -5.12 -15.59 8.95
C GLY A 126 -4.34 -16.36 7.87
N GLU A 127 -5.03 -17.07 6.99
CA GLU A 127 -4.43 -17.79 5.86
C GLU A 127 -4.32 -16.87 4.65
N THR A 128 -3.34 -17.13 3.80
CA THR A 128 -3.17 -16.40 2.54
C THR A 128 -4.27 -16.79 1.56
N ALA A 129 -4.99 -15.81 1.04
CA ALA A 129 -6.00 -16.05 0.00
C ALA A 129 -5.36 -16.36 -1.36
N TYR A 130 -6.21 -16.70 -2.33
CA TYR A 130 -5.77 -16.92 -3.71
C TYR A 130 -5.02 -15.69 -4.24
N ILE A 131 -3.83 -15.93 -4.80
CA ILE A 131 -3.01 -14.92 -5.44
C ILE A 131 -3.15 -15.06 -6.96
N ASP A 132 -3.68 -14.02 -7.60
CA ASP A 132 -3.81 -13.99 -9.05
C ASP A 132 -2.43 -13.97 -9.72
N PRO A 133 -2.14 -14.90 -10.66
CA PRO A 133 -0.89 -14.92 -11.41
C PRO A 133 -0.59 -13.62 -12.19
N ALA A 134 -1.60 -12.79 -12.46
CA ALA A 134 -1.41 -11.49 -13.10
C ALA A 134 -0.52 -10.56 -12.27
N ILE A 135 -0.46 -10.74 -10.93
CA ILE A 135 0.43 -9.94 -10.08
C ILE A 135 1.91 -10.19 -10.41
N ALA A 136 2.27 -11.43 -10.71
CA ALA A 136 3.64 -11.76 -11.10
C ALA A 136 4.03 -11.10 -12.44
N LYS A 137 3.10 -11.07 -13.40
CA LYS A 137 3.28 -10.37 -14.68
C LYS A 137 3.43 -8.86 -14.46
N PHE A 138 2.62 -8.27 -13.58
CA PHE A 138 2.69 -6.85 -13.24
C PHE A 138 4.02 -6.51 -12.57
N VAL A 139 4.47 -7.29 -11.59
CA VAL A 139 5.78 -7.10 -10.93
C VAL A 139 6.92 -7.18 -11.94
N LYS A 140 6.90 -8.19 -12.81
CA LYS A 140 7.91 -8.36 -13.86
C LYS A 140 7.93 -7.20 -14.87
N LEU A 141 6.77 -6.64 -15.20
CA LEU A 141 6.63 -5.49 -16.11
C LEU A 141 7.31 -4.23 -15.56
N LEU A 142 7.24 -4.00 -14.26
CA LEU A 142 7.80 -2.81 -13.62
C LEU A 142 9.33 -2.81 -13.56
N LYS A 143 9.98 -3.97 -13.67
CA LYS A 143 11.46 -4.14 -13.69
C LYS A 143 12.16 -3.41 -12.54
N VAL A 144 11.63 -3.53 -11.32
CA VAL A 144 12.19 -2.93 -10.10
C VAL A 144 12.44 -3.98 -9.05
N THR A 145 13.21 -3.64 -8.02
CA THR A 145 13.46 -4.54 -6.88
C THR A 145 12.16 -4.90 -6.18
N LEU A 146 11.87 -6.20 -6.08
CA LEU A 146 10.75 -6.77 -5.35
C LEU A 146 11.15 -7.00 -3.89
N ILE A 147 10.30 -6.55 -2.98
CA ILE A 147 10.39 -6.85 -1.55
C ILE A 147 9.13 -7.61 -1.14
N ILE A 148 9.31 -8.76 -0.52
CA ILE A 148 8.22 -9.50 0.12
C ILE A 148 8.20 -9.09 1.58
N PHE A 149 7.06 -8.57 2.03
CA PHE A 149 6.86 -8.10 3.40
C PHE A 149 5.64 -8.80 4.00
N ASN A 150 5.80 -9.42 5.15
CA ASN A 150 4.72 -10.16 5.80
C ASN A 150 4.34 -9.52 7.14
N ILE A 151 3.01 -9.41 7.38
CA ILE A 151 2.43 -9.06 8.68
C ILE A 151 1.78 -10.30 9.25
N THR A 152 2.01 -10.55 10.54
CA THR A 152 1.39 -11.65 11.29
C THR A 152 0.50 -11.10 12.40
N GLY A 153 -0.57 -11.83 12.72
CA GLY A 153 -1.51 -11.47 13.79
C GLY A 153 -2.52 -10.37 13.44
N GLY A 154 -2.48 -9.83 12.22
CA GLY A 154 -3.41 -8.78 11.79
C GLY A 154 -4.86 -9.23 11.69
N TYR A 155 -5.11 -10.49 11.41
CA TYR A 155 -6.47 -11.06 11.27
C TYR A 155 -7.27 -11.02 12.58
N GLY A 156 -6.63 -10.95 13.73
CA GLY A 156 -7.29 -10.76 15.04
C GLY A 156 -7.66 -9.31 15.34
N VAL A 157 -7.30 -8.37 14.48
CA VAL A 157 -7.60 -6.95 14.63
C VAL A 157 -8.82 -6.62 13.78
N HIS A 158 -10.00 -6.79 14.36
CA HIS A 158 -11.26 -6.36 13.76
C HIS A 158 -11.57 -4.91 14.12
N PRO A 159 -12.21 -4.14 13.20
CA PRO A 159 -12.68 -2.79 13.50
C PRO A 159 -13.82 -2.79 14.49
#